data_eeb297d471099656482ba2a2725f76ff
#
_entry.id   eeb297d471099656482ba2a2725f76ff
#
_cell.length_a   1.000
_cell.length_b   1.000
_cell.length_c   1.000
_cell.angle_alpha   90.00
_cell.angle_beta   90.00
_cell.angle_gamma   90.00
#
_symmetry.space_group_name_H-M   'P 1'
#
loop_
_entity.id
_entity.type
_entity.pdbx_description
1 polymer ?
#
loop_
_entity_poly.entity_id
_entity_poly.type
_entity_poly.pdbx_seq_one_letter_code
_entity_poly.pdbx_strand_id
1 'polypeptide(L)'
;MAVAVLATAATLQAQTYNDTVRTHTWSVYIQGGGTLYHGMRGMDDIAKRKHIMPFGGVGVKYNIKPWVRLGLNLEYDMLRSTDKGMLSTTTNRDYEIKDPSTGKTYPTTLETKMDRFQNRYTMQYAMADLNVDFNFMEFWHNRKAQQLNLWLGVGVGYLRGWSRNSTTYSFREMAVAKGEGYYNVYTHNYMKSHAFNEHVDAMYIPATLSLEYDLSSRWTAGVFGRYSYLPLNKDLTPKGMYSAG
;
A
#
# COMPACT_ATOMS: atom_id res chain seq x y z
N MET A 1 16.03 2.81 13.49
CA MET A 1 16.93 1.97 12.69
C MET A 1 16.21 1.68 11.37
N ALA A 2 16.53 2.44 10.32
CA ALA A 2 15.90 2.29 9.01
C ALA A 2 16.60 1.15 8.27
N VAL A 3 15.90 0.04 8.07
CA VAL A 3 16.35 -1.02 7.18
C VAL A 3 15.96 -0.59 5.77
N ALA A 4 16.94 -0.09 5.00
CA ALA A 4 16.80 0.08 3.57
C ALA A 4 16.82 -1.33 2.94
N VAL A 5 15.65 -1.83 2.55
CA VAL A 5 15.57 -3.01 1.70
C VAL A 5 15.80 -2.50 0.28
N LEU A 6 17.00 -2.71 -0.22
CA LEU A 6 17.35 -2.55 -1.63
C LEU A 6 16.65 -3.67 -2.42
N ALA A 7 15.46 -3.40 -2.90
CA ALA A 7 14.87 -4.19 -3.97
C ALA A 7 15.50 -3.70 -5.27
N THR A 8 16.39 -4.48 -5.86
CA THR A 8 16.97 -4.19 -7.17
C THR A 8 15.95 -4.49 -8.25
N ALA A 9 15.24 -3.50 -8.71
CA ALA A 9 14.50 -3.59 -9.95
C ALA A 9 15.36 -3.01 -11.07
N ALA A 10 15.59 -3.80 -12.11
CA ALA A 10 16.28 -3.33 -13.30
C ALA A 10 15.31 -2.46 -14.11
N THR A 11 15.60 -1.18 -14.26
CA THR A 11 14.93 -0.33 -15.24
C THR A 11 15.60 -0.53 -16.59
N LEU A 12 14.89 -1.14 -17.54
CA LEU A 12 15.32 -1.30 -18.91
C LEU A 12 14.90 -0.06 -19.70
N GLN A 13 15.82 0.76 -20.12
CA GLN A 13 15.58 1.91 -20.98
C GLN A 13 16.10 1.64 -22.39
N ALA A 14 15.24 1.81 -23.39
CA ALA A 14 15.67 1.85 -24.78
C ALA A 14 15.88 3.32 -25.19
N GLN A 15 17.12 3.74 -25.37
CA GLN A 15 17.49 5.05 -25.88
C GLN A 15 17.95 4.93 -27.34
N THR A 16 17.43 5.81 -28.17
CA THR A 16 18.05 6.08 -29.51
C THR A 16 19.22 7.03 -29.31
N TYR A 17 20.42 6.54 -29.56
CA TYR A 17 21.68 7.25 -29.33
C TYR A 17 22.10 8.04 -30.57
N ASN A 18 22.41 9.32 -30.42
CA ASN A 18 23.22 10.11 -31.33
C ASN A 18 24.45 10.62 -30.56
N ASP A 19 25.62 10.36 -31.09
CA ASP A 19 26.94 10.31 -30.47
C ASP A 19 27.50 11.63 -29.87
N THR A 20 26.80 12.75 -30.02
CA THR A 20 27.39 14.04 -29.62
C THR A 20 26.63 14.85 -28.57
N VAL A 21 25.34 14.73 -28.46
CA VAL A 21 24.58 15.45 -27.42
C VAL A 21 23.28 14.70 -27.10
N ARG A 22 23.08 14.30 -25.84
CA ARG A 22 21.81 13.69 -25.36
C ARG A 22 20.70 14.74 -25.24
N THR A 23 20.47 15.51 -26.29
CA THR A 23 19.41 16.51 -26.36
C THR A 23 18.32 16.00 -27.29
N HIS A 24 17.08 16.33 -26.96
CA HIS A 24 15.90 15.98 -27.75
C HIS A 24 15.71 14.47 -28.01
N THR A 25 16.09 13.63 -27.03
CA THR A 25 15.95 12.17 -27.13
C THR A 25 14.82 11.66 -26.25
N TRP A 26 14.05 10.72 -26.79
CA TRP A 26 13.00 10.02 -26.07
C TRP A 26 13.54 8.69 -25.52
N SER A 27 13.11 8.32 -24.32
CA SER A 27 13.36 7.00 -23.75
C SER A 27 12.09 6.45 -23.12
N VAL A 28 11.91 5.14 -23.24
CA VAL A 28 10.82 4.41 -22.59
C VAL A 28 11.47 3.50 -21.52
N TYR A 29 10.84 3.39 -20.37
CA TYR A 29 11.35 2.55 -19.29
C TYR A 29 10.25 1.77 -18.61
N ILE A 30 10.64 0.67 -17.99
CA ILE A 30 9.81 -0.14 -17.08
C ILE A 30 10.45 -0.06 -15.72
N GLN A 31 9.64 0.04 -14.68
CA GLN A 31 10.12 0.08 -13.31
C GLN A 31 9.30 -0.86 -12.44
N GLY A 32 9.90 -1.31 -11.36
CA GLY A 32 9.21 -2.11 -10.36
C GLY A 32 10.04 -2.15 -9.08
N GLY A 33 9.40 -2.50 -7.99
CA GLY A 33 10.07 -2.50 -6.69
C GLY A 33 9.10 -2.69 -5.54
N GLY A 34 9.43 -2.09 -4.41
CA GLY A 34 8.64 -2.14 -3.20
C GLY A 34 8.19 -0.76 -2.71
N THR A 35 6.96 -0.67 -2.24
CA THR A 35 6.38 0.54 -1.64
C THR A 35 6.07 0.33 -0.17
N LEU A 36 6.35 1.36 0.64
CA LEU A 36 5.97 1.49 2.04
C LEU A 36 5.05 2.68 2.21
N TYR A 37 3.96 2.49 2.90
CA TYR A 37 2.97 3.53 3.20
C TYR A 37 3.07 3.97 4.65
N HIS A 38 2.85 5.26 4.92
CA HIS A 38 2.80 5.79 6.27
C HIS A 38 1.68 6.81 6.47
N GLY A 39 1.24 6.97 7.73
CA GLY A 39 0.31 8.02 8.14
C GLY A 39 -1.14 7.82 7.72
N MET A 40 -1.59 6.58 7.52
CA MET A 40 -3.02 6.29 7.37
C MET A 40 -3.71 6.36 8.72
N ARG A 41 -4.77 7.16 8.81
CA ARG A 41 -5.58 7.30 10.03
C ARG A 41 -6.29 5.97 10.35
N GLY A 42 -6.22 5.52 11.60
CA GLY A 42 -6.80 4.23 12.02
C GLY A 42 -5.97 3.00 11.68
N MET A 43 -4.80 3.18 11.05
CA MET A 43 -3.89 2.11 10.68
C MET A 43 -2.52 2.22 11.37
N ASP A 44 -2.40 2.95 12.48
CA ASP A 44 -1.13 3.14 13.18
C ASP A 44 -0.47 1.83 13.62
N ASP A 45 -1.25 0.78 13.88
CA ASP A 45 -0.74 -0.56 14.13
C ASP A 45 -0.27 -1.29 12.86
N ILE A 46 -0.75 -0.88 11.70
CA ILE A 46 -0.31 -1.41 10.40
C ILE A 46 1.05 -0.85 10.03
N ALA A 47 1.30 0.42 10.36
CA ALA A 47 2.62 1.03 10.19
C ALA A 47 3.70 0.33 11.06
N LYS A 48 3.33 -0.32 12.14
CA LYS A 48 4.24 -1.16 12.95
C LYS A 48 4.61 -2.46 12.25
N ARG A 49 3.75 -2.99 11.39
CA ARG A 49 4.04 -4.15 10.53
C ARG A 49 4.40 -3.63 9.14
N LYS A 50 5.64 -3.23 8.95
CA LYS A 50 6.20 -2.73 7.69
C LYS A 50 5.98 -3.76 6.57
N HIS A 51 4.84 -3.71 5.91
CA HIS A 51 4.57 -4.51 4.73
C HIS A 51 5.10 -3.76 3.51
N ILE A 52 6.17 -4.28 2.94
CA ILE A 52 6.63 -3.86 1.62
C ILE A 52 5.70 -4.49 0.61
N MET A 53 5.06 -3.66 -0.20
CA MET A 53 4.16 -4.11 -1.25
C MET A 53 4.80 -3.92 -2.62
N PRO A 54 4.62 -4.86 -3.55
CA PRO A 54 5.15 -4.72 -4.88
C PRO A 54 4.40 -3.63 -5.65
N PHE A 55 5.13 -2.86 -6.42
CA PHE A 55 4.59 -1.97 -7.43
C PHE A 55 5.26 -2.22 -8.78
N GLY A 56 4.60 -1.81 -9.85
CA GLY A 56 5.13 -1.85 -11.20
C GLY A 56 4.65 -0.66 -12.00
N GLY A 57 5.46 -0.24 -12.97
CA GLY A 57 5.11 0.91 -13.78
C GLY A 57 5.89 0.98 -15.08
N VAL A 58 5.43 1.88 -15.92
CA VAL A 58 6.06 2.21 -17.20
C VAL A 58 6.14 3.73 -17.31
N GLY A 59 7.08 4.22 -18.06
CA GLY A 59 7.16 5.65 -18.27
C GLY A 59 7.94 6.02 -19.52
N VAL A 60 7.84 7.32 -19.83
CA VAL A 60 8.52 7.94 -20.96
C VAL A 60 9.30 9.13 -20.43
N LYS A 61 10.53 9.28 -20.86
CA LYS A 61 11.38 10.43 -20.53
C LYS A 61 11.77 11.15 -21.82
N TYR A 62 11.79 12.47 -21.78
CA TYR A 62 12.27 13.34 -22.83
C TYR A 62 13.41 14.21 -22.33
N ASN A 63 14.60 14.00 -22.85
CA ASN A 63 15.77 14.78 -22.50
C ASN A 63 15.74 16.12 -23.27
N ILE A 64 15.52 17.22 -22.56
CA ILE A 64 15.57 18.57 -23.13
C ILE A 64 17.03 19.00 -23.30
N LYS A 65 17.82 18.75 -22.26
CA LYS A 65 19.26 19.00 -22.20
C LYS A 65 19.93 17.86 -21.42
N PRO A 66 21.25 17.69 -21.49
CA PRO A 66 21.93 16.64 -20.75
C PRO A 66 21.68 16.67 -19.23
N TRP A 67 21.39 17.85 -18.67
CA TRP A 67 21.18 18.07 -17.24
C TRP A 67 19.71 18.19 -16.85
N VAL A 68 18.75 18.22 -17.82
CA VAL A 68 17.31 18.30 -17.50
C VAL A 68 16.48 17.45 -18.45
N ARG A 69 15.53 16.70 -17.88
CA ARG A 69 14.56 15.91 -18.65
C ARG A 69 13.16 16.02 -18.05
N LEU A 70 12.16 15.78 -18.88
CA LEU A 70 10.78 15.61 -18.48
C LEU A 70 10.45 14.12 -18.45
N GLY A 71 9.69 13.69 -17.47
CA GLY A 71 9.23 12.31 -17.32
C GLY A 71 7.71 12.26 -17.17
N LEU A 72 7.10 11.26 -17.80
CA LEU A 72 5.72 10.85 -17.57
C LEU A 72 5.77 9.41 -17.06
N ASN A 73 5.23 9.16 -15.85
CA ASN A 73 5.16 7.84 -15.23
C ASN A 73 3.71 7.39 -15.13
N LEU A 74 3.50 6.11 -15.36
CA LEU A 74 2.26 5.41 -15.05
C LEU A 74 2.61 4.22 -14.16
N GLU A 75 2.03 4.17 -12.99
CA GLU A 75 2.33 3.15 -11.99
C GLU A 75 1.06 2.49 -11.47
N TYR A 76 1.21 1.23 -11.12
CA TYR A 76 0.20 0.47 -10.41
C TYR A 76 0.81 -0.10 -9.14
N ASP A 77 0.13 0.14 -8.04
CA ASP A 77 0.57 -0.26 -6.71
C ASP A 77 -0.56 -0.95 -5.95
N MET A 78 -0.20 -1.83 -5.02
CA MET A 78 -1.16 -2.56 -4.21
C MET A 78 -0.76 -2.47 -2.74
N LEU A 79 -1.69 -2.02 -1.90
CA LEU A 79 -1.57 -2.08 -0.46
C LEU A 79 -2.47 -3.19 0.08
N ARG A 80 -1.90 -4.08 0.88
CA ARG A 80 -2.65 -5.11 1.58
C ARG A 80 -2.30 -5.09 3.05
N SER A 81 -3.32 -5.02 3.89
CA SER A 81 -3.13 -5.08 5.33
C SER A 81 -4.18 -5.95 5.99
N THR A 82 -3.79 -6.55 7.10
CA THR A 82 -4.70 -7.33 7.94
C THR A 82 -4.45 -6.93 9.37
N ASP A 83 -5.46 -6.37 10.01
CA ASP A 83 -5.46 -6.07 11.43
C ASP A 83 -6.32 -7.10 12.16
N LYS A 84 -5.82 -7.60 13.27
CA LYS A 84 -6.50 -8.57 14.12
C LYS A 84 -6.43 -8.07 15.55
N GLY A 85 -7.57 -7.96 16.17
CA GLY A 85 -7.68 -7.56 17.56
C GLY A 85 -8.60 -8.48 18.36
N MET A 86 -8.48 -8.39 19.66
CA MET A 86 -9.44 -8.94 20.61
C MET A 86 -10.32 -7.78 21.07
N LEU A 87 -11.63 -7.89 20.83
CA LEU A 87 -12.63 -7.00 21.40
C LEU A 87 -13.43 -7.82 22.39
N SER A 88 -13.37 -7.44 23.66
CA SER A 88 -14.20 -8.06 24.70
C SER A 88 -15.43 -7.19 24.94
N THR A 89 -16.40 -7.28 24.03
CA THR A 89 -17.71 -6.65 24.25
C THR A 89 -18.69 -7.75 24.57
N THR A 90 -19.33 -7.64 25.72
CA THR A 90 -20.35 -8.58 26.18
C THR A 90 -21.71 -7.89 26.11
N THR A 91 -22.67 -8.55 25.52
CA THR A 91 -24.07 -8.10 25.46
C THR A 91 -24.93 -9.21 26.03
N ASN A 92 -25.85 -8.84 26.92
CA ASN A 92 -26.76 -9.78 27.54
C ASN A 92 -28.17 -9.53 27.02
N ARG A 93 -28.91 -10.60 26.76
CA ARG A 93 -30.32 -10.55 26.41
C ARG A 93 -31.07 -11.69 27.10
N ASP A 94 -32.35 -11.49 27.34
CA ASP A 94 -33.21 -12.56 27.84
C ASP A 94 -33.29 -13.70 26.82
N TYR A 95 -33.20 -14.91 27.34
CA TYR A 95 -33.22 -16.12 26.54
C TYR A 95 -33.96 -17.26 27.30
N GLU A 96 -34.49 -18.17 26.55
CA GLU A 96 -35.15 -19.35 27.11
C GLU A 96 -34.53 -20.63 26.56
N ILE A 97 -34.10 -21.51 27.45
CA ILE A 97 -33.61 -22.84 27.09
C ILE A 97 -34.71 -23.85 27.33
N LYS A 98 -35.11 -24.56 26.21
CA LYS A 98 -36.03 -25.65 26.26
C LYS A 98 -35.31 -26.96 26.59
N ASP A 99 -35.74 -27.65 27.59
CA ASP A 99 -35.25 -28.99 27.93
C ASP A 99 -35.84 -30.03 26.96
N PRO A 100 -35.02 -30.71 26.16
CA PRO A 100 -35.48 -31.68 25.20
C PRO A 100 -36.13 -32.93 25.84
N SER A 101 -35.81 -33.24 27.09
CA SER A 101 -36.31 -34.45 27.80
C SER A 101 -37.64 -34.21 28.46
N THR A 102 -37.86 -33.04 29.06
CA THR A 102 -39.10 -32.74 29.83
C THR A 102 -40.00 -31.78 29.08
N GLY A 103 -39.54 -31.13 28.02
CA GLY A 103 -40.26 -30.10 27.27
C GLY A 103 -40.40 -28.78 28.06
N LYS A 104 -39.92 -28.68 29.28
CA LYS A 104 -39.99 -27.47 30.08
C LYS A 104 -39.05 -26.41 29.56
N THR A 105 -39.45 -25.14 29.71
CA THR A 105 -38.66 -23.97 29.30
C THR A 105 -38.14 -23.27 30.56
N TYR A 106 -36.85 -22.96 30.53
CA TYR A 106 -36.16 -22.30 31.66
C TYR A 106 -35.68 -20.90 31.19
N PRO A 107 -36.14 -19.84 31.84
CA PRO A 107 -35.64 -18.48 31.56
C PRO A 107 -34.17 -18.36 31.96
N THR A 108 -33.36 -17.73 31.14
CA THR A 108 -31.95 -17.49 31.40
C THR A 108 -31.49 -16.23 30.64
N THR A 109 -30.22 -15.92 30.76
CA THR A 109 -29.62 -14.82 30.04
C THR A 109 -28.66 -15.38 28.99
N LEU A 110 -28.82 -14.97 27.76
CA LEU A 110 -27.87 -15.25 26.67
C LEU A 110 -26.76 -14.19 26.70
N GLU A 111 -25.60 -14.62 27.04
CA GLU A 111 -24.39 -13.80 26.94
C GLU A 111 -23.80 -13.93 25.54
N THR A 112 -23.72 -12.82 24.83
CA THR A 112 -23.04 -12.74 23.51
C THR A 112 -21.73 -12.01 23.71
N LYS A 113 -20.63 -12.70 23.53
CA LYS A 113 -19.29 -12.16 23.63
C LYS A 113 -18.67 -12.04 22.25
N MET A 114 -18.21 -10.85 21.91
CA MET A 114 -17.35 -10.63 20.73
C MET A 114 -15.91 -10.96 21.13
N ASP A 115 -15.39 -12.06 20.62
CA ASP A 115 -14.07 -12.53 20.99
C ASP A 115 -12.95 -11.89 20.14
N ARG A 116 -13.19 -11.77 18.84
CA ARG A 116 -12.16 -11.32 17.89
C ARG A 116 -12.75 -10.53 16.76
N PHE A 117 -11.95 -9.60 16.23
CA PHE A 117 -12.22 -8.98 14.94
C PHE A 117 -11.01 -9.16 14.02
N GLN A 118 -11.26 -9.22 12.75
CA GLN A 118 -10.25 -9.20 11.71
C GLN A 118 -10.66 -8.21 10.63
N ASN A 119 -9.87 -7.16 10.49
CA ASN A 119 -10.00 -6.21 9.40
C ASN A 119 -9.01 -6.58 8.31
N ARG A 120 -9.51 -6.74 7.10
CA ARG A 120 -8.70 -6.93 5.91
C ARG A 120 -8.91 -5.74 4.99
N TYR A 121 -7.82 -5.04 4.73
CA TYR A 121 -7.78 -3.92 3.80
C TYR A 121 -6.98 -4.34 2.57
N THR A 122 -7.53 -4.07 1.41
CA THR A 122 -6.83 -4.21 0.15
C THR A 122 -7.11 -2.94 -0.65
N MET A 123 -6.08 -2.17 -0.93
CA MET A 123 -6.17 -0.98 -1.76
C MET A 123 -5.29 -1.17 -2.98
N GLN A 124 -5.80 -0.79 -4.12
CA GLN A 124 -5.11 -0.78 -5.40
C GLN A 124 -5.05 0.66 -5.85
N TYR A 125 -3.89 1.10 -6.31
CA TYR A 125 -3.67 2.46 -6.78
C TYR A 125 -3.19 2.43 -8.23
N ALA A 126 -3.84 3.22 -9.07
CA ALA A 126 -3.31 3.64 -10.35
C ALA A 126 -2.80 5.06 -10.19
N MET A 127 -1.58 5.30 -10.57
CA MET A 127 -0.90 6.59 -10.40
C MET A 127 -0.35 7.07 -11.73
N ALA A 128 -0.46 8.37 -11.96
CA ALA A 128 0.16 9.03 -13.10
C ALA A 128 0.85 10.31 -12.62
N ASP A 129 2.08 10.54 -13.01
CA ASP A 129 2.82 11.74 -12.65
C ASP A 129 3.66 12.31 -13.79
N LEU A 130 3.85 13.62 -13.73
CA LEU A 130 4.75 14.39 -14.57
C LEU A 130 5.90 14.89 -13.71
N ASN A 131 7.12 14.60 -14.11
CA ASN A 131 8.34 14.95 -13.40
C ASN A 131 9.26 15.83 -14.22
N VAL A 132 10.01 16.67 -13.53
CA VAL A 132 11.21 17.32 -14.04
C VAL A 132 12.39 16.76 -13.27
N ASP A 133 13.33 16.14 -13.98
CA ASP A 133 14.51 15.55 -13.36
C ASP A 133 15.77 16.34 -13.75
N PHE A 134 16.67 16.53 -12.80
CA PHE A 134 17.93 17.22 -12.95
C PHE A 134 19.09 16.25 -12.73
N ASN A 135 20.05 16.21 -13.65
CA ASN A 135 21.24 15.37 -13.54
C ASN A 135 22.37 16.13 -12.84
N PHE A 136 22.66 15.73 -11.63
CA PHE A 136 23.74 16.36 -10.85
C PHE A 136 25.13 16.07 -11.38
N MET A 137 25.32 14.92 -12.03
CA MET A 137 26.64 14.55 -12.57
C MET A 137 27.08 15.43 -13.74
N GLU A 138 26.16 16.17 -14.36
CA GLU A 138 26.47 17.14 -15.41
C GLU A 138 27.29 18.34 -14.94
N PHE A 139 27.18 18.69 -13.68
CA PHE A 139 27.90 19.81 -13.09
C PHE A 139 29.32 19.45 -12.66
N TRP A 140 29.73 18.19 -12.77
CA TRP A 140 31.07 17.73 -12.42
C TRP A 140 32.04 17.83 -13.61
N HIS A 141 33.20 18.41 -13.38
CA HIS A 141 34.15 18.91 -14.39
C HIS A 141 34.89 17.88 -15.28
N ASN A 142 34.68 16.57 -15.15
CA ASN A 142 35.47 15.58 -15.90
C ASN A 142 34.58 14.49 -16.57
N ARG A 143 33.73 14.92 -17.49
CA ARG A 143 32.61 14.14 -17.98
C ARG A 143 32.85 13.15 -19.11
N LYS A 144 34.01 13.15 -19.75
CA LYS A 144 34.25 12.38 -21.01
C LYS A 144 34.10 10.85 -20.91
N ALA A 145 33.88 10.27 -19.71
CA ALA A 145 33.81 8.83 -19.52
C ALA A 145 32.75 8.38 -18.51
N GLN A 146 31.85 9.24 -18.04
CA GLN A 146 30.92 8.84 -16.99
C GLN A 146 29.66 8.18 -17.58
N GLN A 147 29.58 6.88 -17.40
CA GLN A 147 28.37 6.06 -17.66
C GLN A 147 27.34 6.19 -16.54
N LEU A 148 27.71 6.84 -15.41
CA LEU A 148 26.88 6.98 -14.23
C LEU A 148 26.18 8.32 -14.21
N ASN A 149 24.88 8.33 -13.96
CA ASN A 149 24.02 9.50 -13.90
C ASN A 149 23.25 9.52 -12.58
N LEU A 150 23.27 10.64 -11.87
CA LEU A 150 22.50 10.86 -10.64
C LEU A 150 21.44 11.92 -10.93
N TRP A 151 20.19 11.50 -10.89
CA TRP A 151 19.04 12.34 -11.16
C TRP A 151 18.24 12.63 -9.91
N LEU A 152 17.88 13.89 -9.72
CA LEU A 152 16.89 14.33 -8.74
C LEU A 152 15.68 14.85 -9.48
N GLY A 153 14.53 14.25 -9.23
CA GLY A 153 13.26 14.59 -9.85
C GLY A 153 12.26 15.14 -8.84
N VAL A 154 11.44 16.06 -9.30
CA VAL A 154 10.24 16.53 -8.58
C VAL A 154 9.11 16.67 -9.59
N GLY A 155 7.87 16.42 -9.14
CA GLY A 155 6.75 16.44 -10.07
C GLY A 155 5.41 16.67 -9.38
N VAL A 156 4.38 16.47 -10.18
CA VAL A 156 2.99 16.44 -9.72
C VAL A 156 2.32 15.20 -10.28
N GLY A 157 1.50 14.56 -9.48
CA GLY A 157 0.82 13.34 -9.86
C GLY A 157 -0.61 13.28 -9.38
N TYR A 158 -1.35 12.39 -10.00
CA TYR A 158 -2.71 12.03 -9.64
C TYR A 158 -2.78 10.54 -9.34
N LEU A 159 -3.45 10.22 -8.25
CA LEU A 159 -3.65 8.88 -7.75
C LEU A 159 -5.14 8.58 -7.73
N ARG A 160 -5.51 7.45 -8.30
CA ARG A 160 -6.83 6.86 -8.14
C ARG A 160 -6.73 5.52 -7.46
N GLY A 161 -7.39 5.39 -6.31
CA GLY A 161 -7.39 4.20 -5.48
C GLY A 161 -8.76 3.52 -5.42
N TRP A 162 -8.74 2.19 -5.38
CA TRP A 162 -9.90 1.35 -5.12
C TRP A 162 -9.62 0.53 -3.87
N SER A 163 -10.45 0.68 -2.85
CA SER A 163 -10.33 -0.14 -1.65
C SER A 163 -11.39 -1.23 -1.64
N ARG A 164 -10.96 -2.42 -1.24
CA ARG A 164 -11.85 -3.52 -0.88
C ARG A 164 -11.55 -3.90 0.56
N ASN A 165 -12.45 -3.52 1.44
CA ASN A 165 -12.29 -3.69 2.87
C ASN A 165 -13.30 -4.70 3.38
N SER A 166 -12.90 -5.55 4.31
CA SER A 166 -13.79 -6.47 4.99
C SER A 166 -13.46 -6.56 6.47
N THR A 167 -14.46 -6.45 7.30
CA THR A 167 -14.34 -6.67 8.74
C THR A 167 -15.11 -7.94 9.10
N THR A 168 -14.44 -8.87 9.74
CA THR A 168 -15.03 -10.11 10.23
C THR A 168 -14.96 -10.13 11.75
N TYR A 169 -16.11 -10.35 12.36
CA TYR A 169 -16.26 -10.47 13.82
C TYR A 169 -16.56 -11.90 14.17
N SER A 170 -15.89 -12.43 15.20
CA SER A 170 -16.22 -13.72 15.81
C SER A 170 -17.00 -13.51 17.09
N PHE A 171 -18.14 -14.16 17.20
CA PHE A 171 -19.02 -14.10 18.34
C PHE A 171 -19.13 -15.48 18.98
N ARG A 172 -19.21 -15.48 20.31
CA ARG A 172 -19.61 -16.64 21.11
C ARG A 172 -20.87 -16.27 21.87
N GLU A 173 -21.91 -17.05 21.67
CA GLU A 173 -23.12 -16.99 22.46
C GLU A 173 -23.10 -18.14 23.47
N MET A 174 -23.41 -17.84 24.71
CA MET A 174 -23.50 -18.83 25.79
C MET A 174 -24.70 -18.51 26.70
N ALA A 175 -25.50 -19.48 26.93
CA ALA A 175 -26.57 -19.41 27.92
C ALA A 175 -26.53 -20.66 28.80
N VAL A 176 -26.69 -20.47 30.12
CA VAL A 176 -26.70 -21.55 31.08
C VAL A 176 -28.02 -21.49 31.86
N ALA A 177 -28.84 -22.50 31.71
CA ALA A 177 -30.04 -22.66 32.49
C ALA A 177 -29.82 -23.74 33.55
N LYS A 178 -30.21 -23.44 34.78
CA LYS A 178 -30.17 -24.38 35.89
C LYS A 178 -31.58 -24.94 36.10
N GLY A 179 -31.74 -26.21 35.76
CA GLY A 179 -33.00 -26.95 36.02
C GLY A 179 -32.88 -27.80 37.31
N GLU A 180 -33.96 -28.48 37.68
CA GLU A 180 -34.02 -29.42 38.81
C GLU A 180 -33.08 -30.60 38.57
N GLY A 181 -31.86 -30.54 39.15
CA GLY A 181 -30.88 -31.62 39.10
C GLY A 181 -29.93 -31.65 37.90
N TYR A 182 -29.98 -30.72 36.98
CA TYR A 182 -29.05 -30.67 35.85
C TYR A 182 -28.82 -29.24 35.33
N TYR A 183 -27.73 -29.11 34.54
CA TYR A 183 -27.40 -27.89 33.84
C TYR A 183 -27.56 -28.11 32.32
N ASN A 184 -28.28 -27.22 31.67
CA ASN A 184 -28.32 -27.17 30.22
C ASN A 184 -27.51 -25.98 29.73
N VAL A 185 -26.56 -26.23 28.84
CA VAL A 185 -25.64 -25.19 28.29
C VAL A 185 -25.87 -25.07 26.81
N TYR A 186 -26.30 -23.88 26.39
CA TYR A 186 -26.33 -23.51 25.01
C TYR A 186 -25.02 -22.80 24.65
N THR A 187 -24.36 -23.26 23.60
CA THR A 187 -23.17 -22.59 23.07
C THR A 187 -23.25 -22.53 21.55
N HIS A 188 -23.12 -21.34 21.01
CA HIS A 188 -23.13 -21.12 19.58
C HIS A 188 -21.99 -20.16 19.19
N ASN A 189 -21.16 -20.57 18.24
CA ASN A 189 -20.11 -19.75 17.68
C ASN A 189 -20.49 -19.39 16.24
N TYR A 190 -20.42 -18.11 15.91
CA TYR A 190 -20.68 -17.64 14.57
C TYR A 190 -19.78 -16.47 14.19
N MET A 191 -19.71 -16.19 12.89
CA MET A 191 -18.95 -15.06 12.34
C MET A 191 -19.89 -14.17 11.54
N LYS A 192 -19.70 -12.86 11.69
CA LYS A 192 -20.34 -11.84 10.83
C LYS A 192 -19.26 -11.13 10.05
N SER A 193 -19.43 -11.03 8.73
CA SER A 193 -18.56 -10.27 7.86
C SER A 193 -19.31 -9.10 7.27
N HIS A 194 -18.67 -7.95 7.28
CA HIS A 194 -19.14 -6.75 6.59
C HIS A 194 -18.09 -6.33 5.58
N ALA A 195 -18.49 -6.19 4.32
CA ALA A 195 -17.61 -5.74 3.24
C ALA A 195 -18.07 -4.37 2.75
N PHE A 196 -17.11 -3.50 2.49
CA PHE A 196 -17.35 -2.18 1.93
C PHE A 196 -16.25 -1.82 0.93
N ASN A 197 -16.63 -1.10 -0.11
CA ASN A 197 -15.74 -0.65 -1.16
C ASN A 197 -15.74 0.88 -1.17
N GLU A 198 -14.56 1.45 -1.30
CA GLU A 198 -14.38 2.90 -1.36
C GLU A 198 -13.45 3.27 -2.51
N HIS A 199 -13.66 4.45 -3.06
CA HIS A 199 -12.80 5.05 -4.08
C HIS A 199 -12.12 6.27 -3.48
N VAL A 200 -10.84 6.42 -3.80
CA VAL A 200 -10.03 7.54 -3.34
C VAL A 200 -9.35 8.16 -4.53
N ASP A 201 -9.53 9.46 -4.68
CA ASP A 201 -8.83 10.27 -5.67
C ASP A 201 -8.00 11.32 -4.93
N ALA A 202 -6.71 11.40 -5.25
CA ALA A 202 -5.80 12.35 -4.61
C ALA A 202 -4.73 12.85 -5.56
N MET A 203 -4.29 14.08 -5.34
CA MET A 203 -3.07 14.60 -5.94
C MET A 203 -1.88 14.32 -5.03
N TYR A 204 -0.70 14.11 -5.62
CA TYR A 204 0.52 13.91 -4.87
C TYR A 204 1.71 14.63 -5.51
N ILE A 205 2.73 14.85 -4.71
CA ILE A 205 3.99 15.47 -5.12
C ILE A 205 5.08 14.43 -4.96
N PRO A 206 5.57 13.82 -6.07
CA PRO A 206 6.70 12.89 -6.02
C PRO A 206 8.01 13.66 -5.97
N ALA A 207 8.94 13.20 -5.13
CA ALA A 207 10.33 13.56 -5.13
C ALA A 207 11.15 12.27 -5.35
N THR A 208 11.96 12.21 -6.39
CA THR A 208 12.65 10.98 -6.82
C THR A 208 14.16 11.25 -6.87
N LEU A 209 14.92 10.32 -6.32
CA LEU A 209 16.36 10.23 -6.50
C LEU A 209 16.68 8.95 -7.26
N SER A 210 17.33 9.02 -8.40
CA SER A 210 17.69 7.84 -9.18
C SER A 210 19.15 7.85 -9.59
N LEU A 211 19.77 6.68 -9.52
CA LEU A 211 21.11 6.39 -9.97
C LEU A 211 21.01 5.48 -11.19
N GLU A 212 21.45 5.96 -12.33
CA GLU A 212 21.34 5.29 -13.62
C GLU A 212 22.74 5.03 -14.18
N TYR A 213 22.94 3.83 -14.72
CA TYR A 213 24.19 3.42 -15.35
C TYR A 213 23.91 3.01 -16.81
N ASP A 214 24.63 3.63 -17.73
CA ASP A 214 24.50 3.34 -19.16
C ASP A 214 25.26 2.08 -19.52
N LEU A 215 24.55 0.98 -19.70
CA LEU A 215 25.11 -0.31 -20.10
C LEU A 215 25.58 -0.31 -21.57
N SER A 216 24.92 0.46 -22.40
CA SER A 216 25.24 0.64 -23.80
C SER A 216 24.61 1.93 -24.33
N SER A 217 24.83 2.22 -25.62
CA SER A 217 24.18 3.34 -26.30
C SER A 217 22.65 3.31 -26.29
N ARG A 218 22.04 2.14 -26.01
CA ARG A 218 20.59 1.93 -26.08
C ARG A 218 19.98 1.51 -24.73
N TRP A 219 20.79 1.04 -23.80
CA TRP A 219 20.30 0.43 -22.56
C TRP A 219 20.91 1.10 -21.35
N THR A 220 20.05 1.48 -20.44
CA THR A 220 20.43 2.01 -19.14
C THR A 220 19.75 1.17 -18.05
N ALA A 221 20.48 0.83 -17.00
CA ALA A 221 19.94 0.21 -15.80
C ALA A 221 20.10 1.18 -14.62
N GLY A 222 19.20 1.13 -13.68
CA GLY A 222 19.29 2.04 -12.53
C GLY A 222 18.50 1.56 -11.34
N VAL A 223 18.71 2.25 -10.24
CA VAL A 223 17.95 2.09 -9.00
C VAL A 223 17.40 3.46 -8.61
N PHE A 224 16.24 3.48 -7.97
CA PHE A 224 15.64 4.73 -7.51
C PHE A 224 15.00 4.60 -6.14
N GLY A 225 14.91 5.73 -5.46
CA GLY A 225 14.09 5.94 -4.29
C GLY A 225 13.15 7.11 -4.54
N ARG A 226 11.89 6.96 -4.20
CA ARG A 226 10.86 7.99 -4.36
C ARG A 226 10.11 8.20 -3.05
N TYR A 227 9.85 9.45 -2.75
CA TYR A 227 8.90 9.85 -1.73
C TYR A 227 7.76 10.61 -2.37
N SER A 228 6.53 10.16 -2.19
CA SER A 228 5.32 10.80 -2.69
C SER A 228 4.54 11.39 -1.51
N TYR A 229 4.44 12.70 -1.47
CA TYR A 229 3.68 13.44 -0.46
C TYR A 229 2.26 13.71 -0.94
N LEU A 230 1.26 13.40 -0.11
CA LEU A 230 -0.16 13.62 -0.39
C LEU A 230 -0.69 14.79 0.45
N PRO A 231 -0.76 16.01 -0.10
CA PRO A 231 -1.15 17.21 0.66
C PRO A 231 -2.62 17.24 1.05
N LEU A 232 -3.49 16.63 0.24
CA LEU A 232 -4.94 16.58 0.45
C LEU A 232 -5.34 15.21 0.97
N ASN A 233 -5.08 14.98 2.26
CA ASN A 233 -5.35 13.71 2.89
C ASN A 233 -6.82 13.61 3.32
N LYS A 234 -7.60 12.75 2.66
CA LYS A 234 -8.85 12.21 3.18
C LYS A 234 -8.51 11.04 4.11
N ASP A 235 -9.38 10.73 5.07
CA ASP A 235 -9.11 9.76 6.15
C ASP A 235 -8.58 8.37 5.71
N LEU A 236 -8.73 8.02 4.43
CA LEU A 236 -8.34 6.74 3.84
C LEU A 236 -7.06 6.79 2.99
N THR A 237 -6.46 7.96 2.79
CA THR A 237 -5.21 8.07 2.02
C THR A 237 -4.00 8.09 2.95
N PRO A 238 -2.87 7.46 2.60
CA PRO A 238 -1.63 7.63 3.33
C PRO A 238 -1.16 9.08 3.25
N LYS A 239 -0.46 9.57 4.27
CA LYS A 239 0.18 10.91 4.23
C LYS A 239 1.36 10.93 3.27
N GLY A 240 1.96 9.79 3.04
CA GLY A 240 3.07 9.65 2.12
C GLY A 240 3.38 8.19 1.82
N MET A 241 4.10 7.99 0.72
CA MET A 241 4.53 6.70 0.23
C MET A 241 6.02 6.75 -0.08
N TYR A 242 6.76 5.73 0.35
CA TYR A 242 8.16 5.51 0.00
C TYR A 242 8.21 4.35 -0.99
N SER A 243 8.71 4.58 -2.18
CA SER A 243 8.93 3.54 -3.18
C SER A 243 10.41 3.42 -3.49
N ALA A 244 10.90 2.20 -3.71
CA ALA A 244 12.26 1.93 -4.14
C ALA A 244 12.27 0.80 -5.15
N GLY A 245 13.09 0.92 -6.17
CA GLY A 245 13.24 -0.04 -7.24
C GLY A 245 14.59 0.03 -7.93
#